data_19be3ccf1e1ecbb6cbaafaa1e25971a5
#
_entry.id   19be3ccf1e1ecbb6cbaafaa1e25971a5
#
_cell.length_a   1.000
_cell.length_b   1.000
_cell.length_c   1.000
_cell.angle_alpha   90.00
_cell.angle_beta   90.00
_cell.angle_gamma   90.00
#
_symmetry.space_group_name_H-M   'P 1'
#
loop_
_entity.id
_entity.type
_entity.pdbx_description
1 polymer ?
#
loop_
_entity_poly.entity_id
_entity_poly.type
_entity_poly.pdbx_seq_one_letter_code
_entity_poly.pdbx_strand_id
1 'polypeptide(L)'
;MGTDLSSDMRVRFSSGGIPNISARSAHVVGIAGVTERGPFGARLISSWSEYQKTYGGFTANSDVALAVWNFFAECGEASPQLYVNRIVKRTVNVATSDHGTVTLLSSGVGTFLFSTLVVDGKTDGIYANSIKIRIETATNGEAACFNLKVELSGVVVETWKNLTMDSTATNYVETVINHATSGSDYITVADEEETGVPLLDRPADGLSAFMTGGDDGLAGIGDTDYTGNLVAQTGLYAFDPIQVLDLIVVPGRATSTVQNAQVTYCETNREGKTFTILDPPASYTAAQMITYWVTTAALYGLSLKAATYWPRPRISNPDSAIYGAGLTVTVPPSGLLAGLCARVAAESPKGKFAQPAGLSWPLRSVVGFEGEDDDRKQPHAVCVKTTRDLVFPKRINPLRKDVTGPYYVDGEFVAKAGATKDFPTVGEQIGAQYVAKEVEIALDVVRHMDNDEVTREQARQVVDLFLRDLTANGCFKSKDPSLAYVVDFGAGLNTPDVVRQYKLKGYIGLATNDPILYGDIEISKDTRAYDASVAP
;
A
#
# COMPACT_ATOMS: atom_id res chain seq x y z
N MET A 1 -28.44 -45.81 14.03
CA MET A 1 -29.13 -44.79 13.20
C MET A 1 -30.61 -45.11 13.28
N GLY A 2 -31.39 -44.32 14.04
CA GLY A 2 -32.84 -44.43 14.03
C GLY A 2 -33.42 -43.88 12.75
N THR A 3 -34.14 -44.66 12.00
CA THR A 3 -34.93 -44.24 10.86
C THR A 3 -36.14 -43.48 11.38
N ASP A 4 -36.27 -42.20 11.09
CA ASP A 4 -37.47 -41.44 11.39
C ASP A 4 -38.62 -41.91 10.51
N LEU A 5 -39.61 -42.50 11.13
CA LEU A 5 -40.81 -43.07 10.50
C LEU A 5 -42.02 -42.14 10.51
N SER A 6 -41.87 -40.93 11.04
CA SER A 6 -42.91 -39.86 11.07
C SER A 6 -42.27 -38.49 10.84
N SER A 7 -43.09 -37.50 10.37
CA SER A 7 -42.67 -36.12 10.24
C SER A 7 -42.48 -35.50 11.62
N ASP A 8 -41.24 -35.36 12.05
CA ASP A 8 -40.87 -34.74 13.33
C ASP A 8 -39.84 -33.65 13.12
N MET A 9 -40.00 -32.52 13.80
CA MET A 9 -39.07 -31.40 13.72
C MET A 9 -38.03 -31.53 14.81
N ARG A 10 -36.80 -31.88 14.45
CA ARG A 10 -35.68 -31.94 15.41
C ARG A 10 -34.91 -30.64 15.42
N VAL A 11 -34.96 -29.95 16.54
CA VAL A 11 -34.03 -28.84 16.84
C VAL A 11 -32.75 -29.47 17.36
N ARG A 12 -31.66 -29.35 16.58
CA ARG A 12 -30.32 -29.67 17.04
C ARG A 12 -29.63 -28.36 17.40
N PHE A 13 -29.25 -28.25 18.67
CA PHE A 13 -28.26 -27.25 19.05
C PHE A 13 -26.88 -27.77 18.61
N SER A 14 -26.34 -27.25 17.50
CA SER A 14 -24.92 -27.34 17.27
C SER A 14 -24.28 -26.17 18.02
N SER A 15 -23.42 -26.46 18.99
CA SER A 15 -22.49 -25.44 19.47
C SER A 15 -21.72 -24.98 18.24
N GLY A 16 -21.89 -23.70 17.86
CA GLY A 16 -21.09 -23.08 16.82
C GLY A 16 -19.63 -23.17 17.27
N GLY A 17 -18.86 -24.09 16.68
CA GLY A 17 -17.42 -24.15 16.93
C GLY A 17 -16.75 -22.87 16.44
N ILE A 18 -15.58 -22.57 16.97
CA ILE A 18 -14.72 -21.50 16.47
C ILE A 18 -14.46 -21.77 14.98
N PRO A 19 -14.72 -20.81 14.08
CA PRO A 19 -14.50 -21.03 12.65
C PRO A 19 -13.01 -21.25 12.37
N ASN A 20 -12.71 -22.09 11.36
CA ASN A 20 -11.33 -22.27 10.92
C ASN A 20 -10.75 -20.97 10.37
N ILE A 21 -9.45 -20.78 10.57
CA ILE A 21 -8.71 -19.64 10.03
C ILE A 21 -8.67 -19.75 8.51
N SER A 22 -9.25 -18.79 7.82
CA SER A 22 -9.15 -18.67 6.37
C SER A 22 -7.91 -17.86 6.01
N ALA A 23 -6.85 -18.54 5.62
CA ALA A 23 -5.57 -17.90 5.30
C ALA A 23 -5.70 -16.89 4.14
N ARG A 24 -5.25 -15.65 4.39
CA ARG A 24 -5.22 -14.57 3.40
C ARG A 24 -3.83 -14.48 2.78
N SER A 25 -3.68 -14.94 1.54
CA SER A 25 -2.39 -14.90 0.83
C SER A 25 -2.00 -13.50 0.37
N ALA A 26 -2.98 -12.68 -0.02
CA ALA A 26 -2.72 -11.34 -0.52
C ALA A 26 -2.14 -10.40 0.55
N HIS A 27 -1.11 -9.63 0.18
CA HIS A 27 -0.63 -8.53 1.00
C HIS A 27 -1.56 -7.33 0.94
N VAL A 28 -1.75 -6.67 2.09
CA VAL A 28 -2.44 -5.39 2.22
C VAL A 28 -1.38 -4.32 2.50
N VAL A 29 -1.22 -3.40 1.56
CA VAL A 29 -0.17 -2.37 1.58
C VAL A 29 -0.79 -0.99 1.66
N GLY A 30 -0.25 -0.12 2.50
CA GLY A 30 -0.59 1.29 2.59
C GLY A 30 0.54 2.16 2.03
N ILE A 31 0.23 3.07 1.11
CA ILE A 31 1.14 4.09 0.59
C ILE A 31 0.58 5.47 0.94
N ALA A 32 1.37 6.28 1.65
CA ALA A 32 0.98 7.65 2.01
C ALA A 32 1.91 8.68 1.37
N GLY A 33 1.33 9.76 0.86
CA GLY A 33 2.09 10.90 0.36
C GLY A 33 1.29 11.82 -0.55
N VAL A 34 1.98 12.72 -1.21
CA VAL A 34 1.38 13.70 -2.10
C VAL A 34 0.93 13.04 -3.40
N THR A 35 -0.25 13.41 -3.89
CA THR A 35 -0.80 12.99 -5.19
C THR A 35 -1.28 14.22 -5.95
N GLU A 36 -1.42 14.13 -7.26
CA GLU A 36 -1.88 15.24 -8.11
C GLU A 36 -3.30 15.70 -7.72
N ARG A 37 -4.16 14.75 -7.42
CA ARG A 37 -5.57 14.95 -7.04
C ARG A 37 -6.04 13.77 -6.20
N GLY A 38 -7.33 13.71 -5.94
CA GLY A 38 -7.98 12.54 -5.34
C GLY A 38 -8.51 12.78 -3.94
N PRO A 39 -9.28 11.82 -3.43
CA PRO A 39 -9.91 11.93 -2.12
C PRO A 39 -8.91 11.82 -0.98
N PHE A 40 -9.30 12.36 0.16
CA PHE A 40 -8.59 12.16 1.43
C PHE A 40 -8.96 10.83 2.07
N GLY A 41 -8.07 10.35 2.95
CA GLY A 41 -8.19 9.06 3.60
C GLY A 41 -7.73 7.90 2.71
N ALA A 42 -7.48 6.76 3.34
CA ALA A 42 -6.96 5.60 2.63
C ALA A 42 -8.03 4.97 1.71
N ARG A 43 -7.73 4.88 0.42
CA ARG A 43 -8.60 4.28 -0.61
C ARG A 43 -7.94 3.09 -1.25
N LEU A 44 -8.72 2.02 -1.44
CA LEU A 44 -8.29 0.82 -2.15
C LEU A 44 -8.10 1.13 -3.64
N ILE A 45 -6.98 0.70 -4.19
CA ILE A 45 -6.60 0.81 -5.60
C ILE A 45 -6.14 -0.56 -6.08
N SER A 46 -6.75 -1.07 -7.13
CA SER A 46 -6.49 -2.41 -7.67
C SER A 46 -5.54 -2.43 -8.88
N SER A 47 -5.29 -1.28 -9.49
CA SER A 47 -4.43 -1.17 -10.68
C SER A 47 -3.84 0.22 -10.86
N TRP A 48 -2.78 0.32 -11.66
CA TRP A 48 -2.23 1.61 -12.07
C TRP A 48 -3.26 2.50 -12.79
N SER A 49 -4.08 1.93 -13.66
CA SER A 49 -5.14 2.66 -14.36
C SER A 49 -6.15 3.26 -13.40
N GLU A 50 -6.56 2.52 -12.36
CA GLU A 50 -7.44 3.04 -11.32
C GLU A 50 -6.77 4.14 -10.49
N TYR A 51 -5.46 4.00 -10.20
CA TYR A 51 -4.70 5.06 -9.56
C TYR A 51 -4.72 6.35 -10.38
N GLN A 52 -4.42 6.26 -11.68
CA GLN A 52 -4.44 7.43 -12.57
C GLN A 52 -5.81 8.09 -12.63
N LYS A 53 -6.87 7.30 -12.67
CA LYS A 53 -8.24 7.81 -12.66
C LYS A 53 -8.54 8.55 -11.34
N THR A 54 -8.13 8.00 -10.21
CA THR A 54 -8.47 8.50 -8.87
C THR A 54 -7.53 9.61 -8.39
N TYR A 55 -6.22 9.40 -8.52
CA TYR A 55 -5.19 10.24 -7.92
C TYR A 55 -4.36 11.05 -8.93
N GLY A 56 -4.62 10.86 -10.22
CA GLY A 56 -3.90 11.54 -11.29
C GLY A 56 -2.65 10.79 -11.73
N GLY A 57 -1.80 11.50 -12.48
CA GLY A 57 -0.61 10.96 -13.09
C GLY A 57 0.66 11.14 -12.24
N PHE A 58 1.78 11.12 -12.93
CA PHE A 58 3.07 11.46 -12.34
C PHE A 58 3.16 12.95 -12.04
N THR A 59 3.86 13.30 -10.97
CA THR A 59 4.11 14.69 -10.58
C THR A 59 5.56 14.86 -10.15
N ALA A 60 6.16 16.01 -10.46
CA ALA A 60 7.54 16.31 -10.05
C ALA A 60 7.70 16.47 -8.52
N ASN A 61 6.59 16.71 -7.81
CA ASN A 61 6.60 17.02 -6.39
C ASN A 61 6.39 15.80 -5.49
N SER A 62 6.26 14.60 -6.07
CA SER A 62 5.94 13.39 -5.31
C SER A 62 6.49 12.12 -5.94
N ASP A 63 6.98 11.25 -5.06
CA ASP A 63 7.40 9.90 -5.42
C ASP A 63 6.25 8.87 -5.35
N VAL A 64 5.04 9.26 -4.92
CA VAL A 64 3.92 8.31 -4.71
C VAL A 64 3.48 7.65 -6.01
N ALA A 65 3.30 8.43 -7.08
CA ALA A 65 2.91 7.88 -8.37
C ALA A 65 3.94 6.87 -8.91
N LEU A 66 5.25 7.21 -8.77
CA LEU A 66 6.35 6.28 -9.11
C LEU A 66 6.34 5.03 -8.24
N ALA A 67 6.08 5.18 -6.93
CA ALA A 67 6.02 4.06 -6.00
C ALA A 67 4.85 3.12 -6.31
N VAL A 68 3.67 3.66 -6.60
CA VAL A 68 2.48 2.89 -7.00
C VAL A 68 2.72 2.18 -8.34
N TRP A 69 3.31 2.89 -9.31
CA TRP A 69 3.64 2.31 -10.61
C TRP A 69 4.61 1.14 -10.48
N ASN A 70 5.70 1.32 -9.71
CA ASN A 70 6.67 0.26 -9.45
C ASN A 70 6.08 -0.89 -8.62
N PHE A 71 5.19 -0.59 -7.69
CA PHE A 71 4.48 -1.59 -6.91
C PHE A 71 3.72 -2.55 -7.84
N PHE A 72 2.90 -2.05 -8.74
CA PHE A 72 2.16 -2.90 -9.69
C PHE A 72 3.08 -3.57 -10.71
N ALA A 73 4.16 -2.94 -11.15
CA ALA A 73 5.15 -3.55 -12.04
C ALA A 73 5.87 -4.74 -11.38
N GLU A 74 6.19 -4.64 -10.09
CA GLU A 74 6.87 -5.70 -9.34
C GLU A 74 5.93 -6.81 -8.88
N CYS A 75 4.70 -6.51 -8.46
CA CYS A 75 3.76 -7.52 -7.98
C CYS A 75 3.28 -8.45 -9.10
N GLY A 76 3.30 -8.02 -10.36
CA GLY A 76 2.91 -8.85 -11.51
C GLY A 76 1.46 -9.32 -11.41
N GLU A 77 1.26 -10.65 -11.47
CA GLU A 77 -0.07 -11.29 -11.40
C GLU A 77 -0.59 -11.47 -9.96
N ALA A 78 0.22 -11.18 -8.95
CA ALA A 78 -0.26 -11.14 -7.58
C ALA A 78 -1.39 -10.09 -7.46
N SER A 79 -2.43 -10.41 -6.71
CA SER A 79 -3.57 -9.51 -6.50
C SER A 79 -3.52 -8.88 -5.09
N PRO A 80 -2.53 -8.02 -4.78
CA PRO A 80 -2.44 -7.36 -3.50
C PRO A 80 -3.53 -6.30 -3.35
N GLN A 81 -3.85 -5.95 -2.12
CA GLN A 81 -4.69 -4.81 -1.81
C GLN A 81 -3.80 -3.60 -1.52
N LEU A 82 -3.83 -2.61 -2.39
CA LEU A 82 -3.10 -1.37 -2.21
C LEU A 82 -4.04 -0.25 -1.77
N TYR A 83 -3.77 0.33 -0.61
CA TYR A 83 -4.45 1.52 -0.13
C TYR A 83 -3.54 2.74 -0.28
N VAL A 84 -4.06 3.78 -0.90
CA VAL A 84 -3.34 5.05 -1.08
C VAL A 84 -4.01 6.13 -0.23
N ASN A 85 -3.20 6.87 0.52
CA ASN A 85 -3.63 8.02 1.30
C ASN A 85 -2.96 9.30 0.79
N ARG A 86 -3.78 10.23 0.32
CA ARG A 86 -3.33 11.56 -0.11
C ARG A 86 -2.97 12.44 1.09
N ILE A 87 -1.77 13.03 1.05
CA ILE A 87 -1.29 13.98 2.04
C ILE A 87 -1.23 15.37 1.43
N VAL A 88 -1.80 16.34 2.12
CA VAL A 88 -1.74 17.78 1.83
C VAL A 88 -1.41 18.55 3.10
N LYS A 89 -1.02 19.81 2.96
CA LYS A 89 -0.88 20.73 4.08
C LYS A 89 -2.20 20.86 4.82
N ARG A 90 -2.16 20.81 6.14
CA ARG A 90 -3.33 21.01 7.00
C ARG A 90 -3.10 22.14 8.00
N THR A 91 -4.11 22.97 8.18
CA THR A 91 -4.14 23.99 9.22
C THR A 91 -5.24 23.60 10.21
N VAL A 92 -4.85 23.29 11.46
CA VAL A 92 -5.78 22.80 12.50
C VAL A 92 -6.64 21.63 11.99
N ASN A 93 -5.98 20.64 11.35
CA ASN A 93 -6.60 19.43 10.75
C ASN A 93 -7.50 19.66 9.52
N VAL A 94 -7.66 20.89 9.05
CA VAL A 94 -8.36 21.22 7.80
C VAL A 94 -7.35 21.24 6.65
N ALA A 95 -7.68 20.59 5.53
CA ALA A 95 -6.87 20.65 4.31
C ALA A 95 -6.80 22.09 3.79
N THR A 96 -5.65 22.49 3.28
CA THR A 96 -5.47 23.80 2.62
C THR A 96 -5.58 23.71 1.10
N SER A 97 -5.74 22.50 0.55
CA SER A 97 -6.08 22.29 -0.85
C SER A 97 -7.49 22.75 -1.15
N ASP A 98 -7.73 23.13 -2.38
CA ASP A 98 -9.04 23.56 -2.85
C ASP A 98 -9.32 23.02 -4.27
N HIS A 99 -10.59 22.88 -4.60
CA HIS A 99 -11.03 22.52 -5.94
C HIS A 99 -11.16 23.77 -6.82
N GLY A 100 -10.93 23.59 -8.13
CA GLY A 100 -11.21 24.67 -9.08
C GLY A 100 -12.70 24.76 -9.33
N THR A 101 -13.19 25.97 -9.61
CA THR A 101 -14.59 26.21 -9.92
C THR A 101 -14.74 27.09 -11.16
N VAL A 102 -15.85 26.94 -11.86
CA VAL A 102 -16.31 27.86 -12.89
C VAL A 102 -17.82 27.97 -12.87
N THR A 103 -18.33 29.21 -12.88
CA THR A 103 -19.76 29.49 -13.02
C THR A 103 -20.08 29.76 -14.48
N LEU A 104 -21.01 29.01 -15.03
CA LEU A 104 -21.50 29.20 -16.39
C LEU A 104 -22.72 30.12 -16.38
N LEU A 105 -22.80 30.95 -17.38
CA LEU A 105 -23.90 31.90 -17.52
C LEU A 105 -24.97 31.34 -18.45
N SER A 106 -26.22 31.65 -18.15
CA SER A 106 -27.37 31.32 -18.98
C SER A 106 -27.30 31.96 -20.37
N SER A 107 -28.13 31.48 -21.28
CA SER A 107 -28.34 32.13 -22.57
C SER A 107 -29.00 33.51 -22.44
N GLY A 108 -29.53 33.82 -21.26
CA GLY A 108 -30.11 35.11 -20.91
C GLY A 108 -31.55 35.30 -21.36
N VAL A 109 -32.19 36.27 -20.72
CA VAL A 109 -33.50 36.83 -21.16
C VAL A 109 -33.24 38.29 -21.55
N GLY A 110 -33.25 38.56 -22.85
CA GLY A 110 -32.89 39.88 -23.37
C GLY A 110 -31.39 40.15 -23.19
N THR A 111 -31.03 41.16 -22.38
CA THR A 111 -29.67 41.57 -22.08
C THR A 111 -29.17 41.05 -20.72
N PHE A 112 -29.98 40.35 -19.97
CA PHE A 112 -29.63 39.83 -18.65
C PHE A 112 -29.06 38.43 -18.75
N LEU A 113 -27.82 38.24 -18.28
CA LEU A 113 -27.18 36.95 -18.08
C LEU A 113 -27.15 36.68 -16.57
N PHE A 114 -27.46 35.47 -16.15
CA PHE A 114 -27.38 35.06 -14.75
C PHE A 114 -26.62 33.78 -14.62
N SER A 115 -26.07 33.54 -13.43
CA SER A 115 -25.46 32.23 -13.08
C SER A 115 -26.49 31.15 -13.26
N THR A 116 -26.12 30.04 -13.88
CA THR A 116 -27.07 28.97 -14.10
C THR A 116 -26.50 27.61 -13.67
N LEU A 117 -25.22 27.36 -13.93
CA LEU A 117 -24.59 26.10 -13.59
C LEU A 117 -23.20 26.37 -12.99
N VAL A 118 -23.00 26.00 -11.74
CA VAL A 118 -21.67 25.95 -11.13
C VAL A 118 -21.05 24.60 -11.43
N VAL A 119 -19.82 24.62 -11.91
CA VAL A 119 -19.05 23.41 -12.20
C VAL A 119 -17.80 23.44 -11.32
N ASP A 120 -17.71 22.47 -10.43
CA ASP A 120 -16.59 22.31 -9.51
C ASP A 120 -15.71 21.12 -9.90
N GLY A 121 -14.42 21.21 -9.62
CA GLY A 121 -13.53 20.07 -9.70
C GLY A 121 -13.95 19.00 -8.70
N LYS A 122 -14.05 17.75 -9.13
CA LYS A 122 -14.47 16.65 -8.25
C LYS A 122 -13.56 16.43 -7.05
N THR A 123 -12.31 16.84 -7.16
CA THR A 123 -11.33 16.77 -6.08
C THR A 123 -10.44 18.01 -6.11
N ASP A 124 -9.88 18.35 -4.94
CA ASP A 124 -8.94 19.46 -4.82
C ASP A 124 -7.68 19.22 -5.66
N GLY A 125 -7.09 20.30 -6.13
CA GLY A 125 -5.80 20.28 -6.82
C GLY A 125 -5.68 21.31 -7.92
N ILE A 126 -4.46 21.74 -8.17
CA ILE A 126 -4.14 22.74 -9.21
C ILE A 126 -4.49 22.21 -10.62
N TYR A 127 -4.59 20.89 -10.81
CA TYR A 127 -5.00 20.29 -12.08
C TYR A 127 -6.36 20.82 -12.56
N ALA A 128 -7.24 21.15 -11.63
CA ALA A 128 -8.57 21.69 -11.94
C ALA A 128 -8.48 23.00 -12.75
N ASN A 129 -7.44 23.80 -12.54
CA ASN A 129 -7.21 25.02 -13.32
C ASN A 129 -6.87 24.76 -14.80
N SER A 130 -6.54 23.51 -15.14
CA SER A 130 -6.32 23.04 -16.52
C SER A 130 -7.58 22.44 -17.14
N ILE A 131 -8.66 22.31 -16.36
CA ILE A 131 -9.96 21.86 -16.86
C ILE A 131 -10.67 23.03 -17.52
N LYS A 132 -11.14 22.77 -18.73
CA LYS A 132 -11.95 23.70 -19.51
C LYS A 132 -13.29 23.09 -19.79
N ILE A 133 -14.34 23.80 -19.46
CA ILE A 133 -15.72 23.40 -19.71
C ILE A 133 -16.18 24.04 -21.01
N ARG A 134 -16.76 23.24 -21.91
CA ARG A 134 -17.37 23.72 -23.15
C ARG A 134 -18.82 23.29 -23.25
N ILE A 135 -19.69 24.23 -23.62
CA ILE A 135 -21.11 24.00 -23.90
C ILE A 135 -21.32 24.03 -25.40
N GLU A 136 -21.98 23.00 -25.91
CA GLU A 136 -22.33 22.87 -27.31
C GLU A 136 -23.84 22.62 -27.46
N THR A 137 -24.39 22.94 -28.62
CA THR A 137 -25.79 22.68 -28.95
C THR A 137 -26.11 21.19 -28.83
N ALA A 138 -27.26 20.87 -28.26
CA ALA A 138 -27.74 19.50 -28.11
C ALA A 138 -27.83 18.75 -29.44
N THR A 139 -27.50 17.47 -29.42
CA THR A 139 -27.57 16.61 -30.62
C THR A 139 -28.96 16.05 -30.91
N ASN A 140 -29.89 16.10 -29.93
CA ASN A 140 -31.28 15.68 -30.08
C ASN A 140 -32.22 16.73 -30.73
N GLY A 141 -31.71 17.96 -30.96
CA GLY A 141 -32.47 19.05 -31.53
C GLY A 141 -33.42 19.76 -30.56
N GLU A 142 -33.44 19.40 -29.28
CA GLU A 142 -34.26 20.05 -28.27
C GLU A 142 -33.60 21.34 -27.75
N ALA A 143 -34.33 22.46 -27.82
CA ALA A 143 -33.78 23.78 -27.46
C ALA A 143 -33.44 23.91 -25.97
N ALA A 144 -34.10 23.19 -25.08
CA ALA A 144 -33.82 23.18 -23.64
C ALA A 144 -32.66 22.26 -23.25
N CYS A 145 -32.10 21.51 -24.20
CA CYS A 145 -30.97 20.62 -23.95
C CYS A 145 -29.63 21.24 -24.42
N PHE A 146 -28.54 20.75 -23.86
CA PHE A 146 -27.17 21.12 -24.22
C PHE A 146 -26.21 19.94 -24.09
N ASN A 147 -25.04 20.02 -24.72
CA ASN A 147 -23.94 19.10 -24.53
C ASN A 147 -22.85 19.79 -23.70
N LEU A 148 -22.27 19.08 -22.73
CA LEU A 148 -21.15 19.53 -21.93
C LEU A 148 -19.93 18.69 -22.24
N LYS A 149 -18.81 19.33 -22.55
CA LYS A 149 -17.50 18.70 -22.74
C LYS A 149 -16.54 19.14 -21.66
N VAL A 150 -15.80 18.20 -21.12
CA VAL A 150 -14.69 18.43 -20.19
C VAL A 150 -13.39 18.24 -20.98
N GLU A 151 -12.59 19.29 -21.05
CA GLU A 151 -11.23 19.26 -21.62
C GLU A 151 -10.21 19.38 -20.50
N LEU A 152 -9.25 18.48 -20.45
CA LEU A 152 -8.11 18.55 -19.55
C LEU A 152 -6.84 18.82 -20.36
N SER A 153 -6.18 19.94 -20.09
CA SER A 153 -4.97 20.37 -20.81
C SER A 153 -5.12 20.36 -22.33
N GLY A 154 -6.30 20.75 -22.82
CA GLY A 154 -6.62 20.83 -24.26
C GLY A 154 -7.10 19.52 -24.90
N VAL A 155 -7.23 18.46 -24.15
CA VAL A 155 -7.75 17.16 -24.61
C VAL A 155 -9.16 16.93 -24.05
N VAL A 156 -10.14 16.61 -24.90
CA VAL A 156 -11.48 16.24 -24.45
C VAL A 156 -11.40 14.89 -23.75
N VAL A 157 -11.68 14.88 -22.45
CA VAL A 157 -11.67 13.67 -21.60
C VAL A 157 -13.07 13.11 -21.37
N GLU A 158 -14.09 13.96 -21.36
CA GLU A 158 -15.49 13.55 -21.21
C GLU A 158 -16.40 14.34 -22.14
N THR A 159 -17.49 13.71 -22.56
CA THR A 159 -18.56 14.33 -23.35
C THR A 159 -19.92 13.85 -22.85
N TRP A 160 -20.69 14.77 -22.30
CA TRP A 160 -22.04 14.56 -21.78
C TRP A 160 -23.04 15.16 -22.74
N LYS A 161 -23.97 14.33 -23.26
CA LYS A 161 -24.85 14.74 -24.34
C LYS A 161 -26.31 14.93 -23.88
N ASN A 162 -26.95 15.94 -24.47
CA ASN A 162 -28.39 16.20 -24.33
C ASN A 162 -28.82 16.35 -22.85
N LEU A 163 -28.00 17.04 -22.05
CA LEU A 163 -28.34 17.39 -20.69
C LEU A 163 -29.42 18.48 -20.64
N THR A 164 -30.18 18.55 -19.58
CA THR A 164 -31.20 19.57 -19.33
C THR A 164 -31.09 20.13 -17.90
N MET A 165 -31.63 21.33 -17.69
CA MET A 165 -31.81 21.93 -16.37
C MET A 165 -33.16 21.56 -15.73
N ASP A 166 -33.95 20.68 -16.35
CA ASP A 166 -35.20 20.17 -15.78
C ASP A 166 -34.92 19.08 -14.74
N SER A 167 -35.09 19.41 -13.46
CA SER A 167 -34.83 18.50 -12.33
C SER A 167 -35.76 17.26 -12.34
N THR A 168 -36.84 17.25 -13.09
CA THR A 168 -37.74 16.10 -13.22
C THR A 168 -37.37 15.15 -14.36
N ALA A 169 -36.46 15.56 -15.24
CA ALA A 169 -36.03 14.79 -16.40
C ALA A 169 -34.94 13.76 -16.05
N THR A 170 -34.92 12.63 -16.75
CA THR A 170 -33.91 11.57 -16.57
C THR A 170 -32.50 11.98 -17.00
N ASN A 171 -32.40 13.02 -17.85
CA ASN A 171 -31.17 13.60 -18.33
C ASN A 171 -30.83 14.93 -17.62
N TYR A 172 -31.34 15.14 -16.41
CA TYR A 172 -31.02 16.29 -15.58
C TYR A 172 -29.52 16.32 -15.26
N VAL A 173 -28.94 17.49 -15.44
CA VAL A 173 -27.47 17.67 -15.40
C VAL A 173 -26.84 17.19 -14.11
N GLU A 174 -27.41 17.51 -12.94
CA GLU A 174 -26.88 17.06 -11.66
C GLU A 174 -26.99 15.54 -11.48
N THR A 175 -28.14 14.96 -11.82
CA THR A 175 -28.37 13.53 -11.70
C THR A 175 -27.39 12.73 -12.56
N VAL A 176 -27.10 13.22 -13.77
CA VAL A 176 -26.22 12.53 -14.71
C VAL A 176 -24.75 12.71 -14.35
N ILE A 177 -24.30 13.94 -14.13
CA ILE A 177 -22.88 14.25 -13.89
C ILE A 177 -22.44 13.85 -12.48
N ASN A 178 -23.28 14.06 -11.46
CA ASN A 178 -22.94 13.74 -10.07
C ASN A 178 -23.21 12.28 -9.68
N HIS A 179 -23.62 11.43 -10.62
CA HIS A 179 -23.95 10.05 -10.32
C HIS A 179 -22.72 9.29 -9.77
N ALA A 180 -22.90 8.58 -8.65
CA ALA A 180 -21.81 8.00 -7.89
C ALA A 180 -20.92 7.00 -8.66
N THR A 181 -21.49 6.24 -9.61
CA THR A 181 -20.78 5.17 -10.35
C THR A 181 -20.60 5.45 -11.84
N SER A 182 -21.52 6.19 -12.46
CA SER A 182 -21.51 6.48 -13.91
C SER A 182 -21.38 7.96 -14.22
N GLY A 183 -21.22 8.81 -13.22
CA GLY A 183 -21.02 10.25 -13.37
C GLY A 183 -19.59 10.62 -13.75
N SER A 184 -19.32 11.91 -13.77
CA SER A 184 -18.00 12.44 -14.14
C SER A 184 -16.89 11.99 -13.18
N ASP A 185 -15.72 11.74 -13.73
CA ASP A 185 -14.49 11.49 -12.98
C ASP A 185 -13.74 12.78 -12.61
N TYR A 186 -14.07 13.90 -13.26
CA TYR A 186 -13.33 15.16 -13.17
C TYR A 186 -14.08 16.29 -12.51
N ILE A 187 -15.42 16.32 -12.65
CA ILE A 187 -16.24 17.46 -12.20
C ILE A 187 -17.46 17.01 -11.40
N THR A 188 -17.99 17.95 -10.63
CA THR A 188 -19.34 17.94 -10.09
C THR A 188 -20.06 19.21 -10.54
N VAL A 189 -21.38 19.21 -10.52
CA VAL A 189 -22.16 20.35 -10.95
C VAL A 189 -23.25 20.68 -9.95
N ALA A 190 -23.60 21.97 -9.85
CA ALA A 190 -24.73 22.47 -9.09
C ALA A 190 -25.57 23.41 -9.97
N ASP A 191 -26.87 23.16 -10.01
CA ASP A 191 -27.86 23.98 -10.71
C ASP A 191 -28.28 25.15 -9.78
N GLU A 192 -28.17 26.38 -10.26
CA GLU A 192 -28.53 27.58 -9.48
C GLU A 192 -30.04 27.91 -9.53
N GLU A 193 -30.83 27.21 -10.37
CA GLU A 193 -32.30 27.30 -10.48
C GLU A 193 -32.87 28.75 -10.56
N GLU A 194 -32.23 29.65 -11.29
CA GLU A 194 -32.53 31.10 -11.26
C GLU A 194 -33.98 31.45 -11.72
N THR A 195 -34.51 30.76 -12.74
CA THR A 195 -35.85 31.10 -13.29
C THR A 195 -36.85 29.97 -13.12
N GLY A 196 -36.40 28.73 -12.90
CA GLY A 196 -37.20 27.54 -12.90
C GLY A 196 -37.77 27.17 -14.30
N VAL A 197 -37.24 27.77 -15.36
CA VAL A 197 -37.58 27.47 -16.75
C VAL A 197 -36.38 26.87 -17.46
N PRO A 198 -36.33 25.56 -17.72
CA PRO A 198 -35.13 24.86 -18.21
C PRO A 198 -34.48 25.44 -19.46
N LEU A 199 -35.31 26.00 -20.37
CA LEU A 199 -34.80 26.67 -21.57
C LEU A 199 -34.03 27.98 -21.25
N LEU A 200 -34.46 28.71 -20.23
CA LEU A 200 -33.82 29.97 -19.82
C LEU A 200 -32.64 29.76 -18.90
N ASP A 201 -32.72 28.71 -18.10
CA ASP A 201 -31.70 28.36 -17.13
C ASP A 201 -30.53 27.57 -17.74
N ARG A 202 -30.68 27.03 -18.95
CA ARG A 202 -29.56 26.31 -19.60
C ARG A 202 -28.36 27.22 -19.86
N PRO A 203 -27.12 26.71 -19.73
CA PRO A 203 -25.91 27.43 -20.14
C PRO A 203 -25.96 27.81 -21.62
N ALA A 204 -25.39 28.97 -21.96
CA ALA A 204 -25.38 29.47 -23.33
C ALA A 204 -24.52 28.59 -24.25
N ASP A 205 -24.99 28.35 -25.47
CA ASP A 205 -24.23 27.64 -26.49
C ASP A 205 -22.93 28.37 -26.83
N GLY A 206 -21.84 27.62 -27.02
CA GLY A 206 -20.54 28.16 -27.37
C GLY A 206 -19.72 28.66 -26.17
N LEU A 207 -20.24 28.59 -24.93
CA LEU A 207 -19.46 28.90 -23.75
C LEU A 207 -18.23 28.00 -23.65
N SER A 208 -17.13 28.62 -23.27
CA SER A 208 -15.86 27.94 -23.13
C SER A 208 -15.03 28.65 -22.04
N ALA A 209 -14.93 28.05 -20.87
CA ALA A 209 -14.26 28.66 -19.71
C ALA A 209 -13.37 27.67 -18.97
N PHE A 210 -12.23 28.15 -18.50
CA PHE A 210 -11.38 27.40 -17.59
C PHE A 210 -11.88 27.51 -16.16
N MET A 211 -11.70 26.46 -15.38
CA MET A 211 -11.88 26.51 -13.94
C MET A 211 -10.71 27.29 -13.30
N THR A 212 -10.96 27.86 -12.15
CA THR A 212 -9.98 28.68 -11.38
C THR A 212 -10.12 28.38 -9.89
N GLY A 213 -9.08 28.69 -9.10
CA GLY A 213 -9.12 28.54 -7.65
C GLY A 213 -8.58 27.20 -7.15
N GLY A 214 -8.28 26.23 -8.04
CA GLY A 214 -7.71 24.96 -7.62
C GLY A 214 -6.34 25.10 -6.96
N ASP A 215 -6.13 24.45 -5.81
CA ASP A 215 -4.89 24.45 -5.01
C ASP A 215 -4.56 23.02 -4.57
N ASP A 216 -3.30 22.60 -4.72
CA ASP A 216 -2.80 21.28 -4.32
C ASP A 216 -2.65 21.13 -2.80
N GLY A 217 -2.65 22.24 -2.06
CA GLY A 217 -2.36 22.25 -0.63
C GLY A 217 -0.91 21.85 -0.31
N LEU A 218 0.04 22.19 -1.18
CA LEU A 218 1.46 21.82 -0.97
C LEU A 218 2.27 22.93 -0.32
N ALA A 219 1.77 24.16 -0.33
CA ALA A 219 2.47 25.31 0.27
C ALA A 219 2.68 25.10 1.77
N GLY A 220 3.95 24.94 2.18
CA GLY A 220 4.33 24.72 3.59
C GLY A 220 4.03 23.31 4.12
N ILE A 221 3.82 22.32 3.25
CA ILE A 221 3.71 20.90 3.67
C ILE A 221 4.97 20.46 4.43
N GLY A 222 4.80 19.81 5.56
CA GLY A 222 5.89 19.41 6.45
C GLY A 222 5.69 18.02 7.05
N ASP A 223 6.63 17.60 7.87
CA ASP A 223 6.63 16.26 8.48
C ASP A 223 5.38 16.00 9.32
N THR A 224 4.81 17.05 9.94
CA THR A 224 3.57 16.94 10.73
C THR A 224 2.36 16.53 9.91
N ASP A 225 2.31 16.89 8.63
CA ASP A 225 1.22 16.52 7.74
C ASP A 225 1.31 15.03 7.36
N TYR A 226 2.54 14.49 7.27
CA TYR A 226 2.79 13.05 7.05
C TYR A 226 2.56 12.23 8.32
N THR A 227 3.05 12.67 9.48
CA THR A 227 2.81 11.96 10.75
C THR A 227 1.34 11.95 11.10
N GLY A 228 0.64 13.05 10.83
CA GLY A 228 -0.80 13.17 10.97
C GLY A 228 -1.30 13.30 12.41
N ASN A 229 -2.61 13.15 12.56
CA ASN A 229 -3.32 13.25 13.83
C ASN A 229 -4.28 12.08 14.03
N LEU A 230 -4.19 11.41 15.18
CA LEU A 230 -5.00 10.24 15.52
C LEU A 230 -6.51 10.56 15.54
N VAL A 231 -6.91 11.67 16.15
CA VAL A 231 -8.32 12.04 16.29
C VAL A 231 -8.94 12.42 14.95
N ALA A 232 -8.19 13.17 14.12
CA ALA A 232 -8.62 13.60 12.80
C ALA A 232 -8.39 12.52 11.72
N GLN A 233 -7.78 11.38 12.08
CA GLN A 233 -7.42 10.29 11.16
C GLN A 233 -6.69 10.77 9.90
N THR A 234 -5.67 11.61 10.09
CA THR A 234 -4.86 12.18 9.02
C THR A 234 -3.44 11.58 9.01
N GLY A 235 -2.69 11.79 7.93
CA GLY A 235 -1.33 11.26 7.79
C GLY A 235 -1.30 9.74 7.90
N LEU A 236 -0.45 9.19 8.75
CA LEU A 236 -0.37 7.73 9.00
C LEU A 236 -1.67 7.16 9.57
N TYR A 237 -2.38 7.91 10.41
CA TYR A 237 -3.61 7.45 11.07
C TYR A 237 -4.81 7.32 10.11
N ALA A 238 -4.70 7.79 8.87
CA ALA A 238 -5.70 7.54 7.84
C ALA A 238 -5.86 6.05 7.49
N PHE A 239 -4.91 5.21 7.87
CA PHE A 239 -4.98 3.76 7.69
C PHE A 239 -5.62 3.02 8.87
N ASP A 240 -5.98 3.68 9.97
CA ASP A 240 -6.59 3.04 11.14
C ASP A 240 -7.88 2.27 10.83
N PRO A 241 -8.78 2.74 9.92
CA PRO A 241 -9.97 2.00 9.56
C PRO A 241 -9.69 0.66 8.84
N ILE A 242 -8.48 0.46 8.33
CA ILE A 242 -8.09 -0.78 7.65
C ILE A 242 -7.67 -1.81 8.69
N GLN A 243 -8.54 -2.77 8.96
CA GLN A 243 -8.32 -3.76 10.00
C GLN A 243 -7.05 -4.60 9.77
N VAL A 244 -6.83 -5.06 8.55
CA VAL A 244 -5.64 -5.83 8.16
C VAL A 244 -4.74 -4.98 7.28
N LEU A 245 -3.60 -4.57 7.80
CA LEU A 245 -2.56 -3.84 7.07
C LEU A 245 -1.23 -4.57 7.31
N ASP A 246 -0.59 -5.06 6.23
CA ASP A 246 0.66 -5.81 6.33
C ASP A 246 1.88 -4.89 6.27
N LEU A 247 1.87 -3.98 5.32
CA LEU A 247 2.96 -3.07 5.04
C LEU A 247 2.46 -1.62 4.98
N ILE A 248 3.28 -0.69 5.45
CA ILE A 248 3.07 0.75 5.24
C ILE A 248 4.35 1.39 4.75
N VAL A 249 4.24 2.28 3.77
CA VAL A 249 5.37 3.04 3.22
C VAL A 249 4.99 4.50 2.97
N VAL A 250 5.98 5.39 3.10
CA VAL A 250 5.88 6.82 2.79
C VAL A 250 6.99 7.17 1.81
N PRO A 251 6.76 6.94 0.50
CA PRO A 251 7.79 7.06 -0.51
C PRO A 251 8.43 8.44 -0.54
N GLY A 252 9.77 8.45 -0.57
CA GLY A 252 10.58 9.66 -0.73
C GLY A 252 10.70 10.56 0.50
N ARG A 253 9.85 10.42 1.52
CA ARG A 253 9.91 11.26 2.73
C ARG A 253 10.88 10.66 3.77
N ALA A 254 12.18 10.71 3.47
CA ALA A 254 13.25 10.17 4.29
C ALA A 254 13.73 11.16 5.36
N THR A 255 12.82 11.70 6.18
CA THR A 255 13.16 12.52 7.35
C THR A 255 13.11 11.67 8.62
N SER A 256 13.97 11.97 9.59
CA SER A 256 14.01 11.25 10.87
C SER A 256 12.66 11.29 11.60
N THR A 257 11.98 12.43 11.55
CA THR A 257 10.65 12.63 12.17
C THR A 257 9.62 11.68 11.59
N VAL A 258 9.49 11.62 10.26
CA VAL A 258 8.48 10.77 9.61
C VAL A 258 8.83 9.29 9.76
N GLN A 259 10.10 8.92 9.62
CA GLN A 259 10.52 7.52 9.75
C GLN A 259 10.35 6.98 11.18
N ASN A 260 10.68 7.77 12.20
CA ASN A 260 10.40 7.39 13.59
C ASN A 260 8.88 7.30 13.85
N ALA A 261 8.09 8.19 13.26
CA ALA A 261 6.63 8.11 13.36
C ALA A 261 6.07 6.85 12.69
N GLN A 262 6.60 6.44 11.52
CA GLN A 262 6.21 5.17 10.87
C GLN A 262 6.49 3.97 11.77
N VAL A 263 7.69 3.91 12.38
CA VAL A 263 8.07 2.85 13.32
C VAL A 263 7.12 2.84 14.52
N THR A 264 6.90 3.99 15.15
CA THR A 264 5.99 4.14 16.30
C THR A 264 4.57 3.73 15.95
N TYR A 265 4.08 4.13 14.78
CA TYR A 265 2.76 3.74 14.28
C TYR A 265 2.65 2.21 14.15
N CYS A 266 3.64 1.55 13.54
CA CYS A 266 3.65 0.09 13.41
C CYS A 266 3.71 -0.64 14.76
N GLU A 267 4.53 -0.15 15.71
CA GLU A 267 4.72 -0.81 17.00
C GLU A 267 3.57 -0.56 17.97
N THR A 268 3.07 0.68 18.05
CA THR A 268 2.11 1.09 19.06
C THR A 268 0.68 1.06 18.53
N ASN A 269 0.37 1.82 17.47
CA ASN A 269 -0.99 1.93 16.95
C ASN A 269 -1.46 0.65 16.25
N ARG A 270 -0.54 -0.04 15.58
CA ARG A 270 -0.80 -1.33 14.93
C ARG A 270 -0.37 -2.53 15.79
N GLU A 271 -0.03 -2.31 17.05
CA GLU A 271 0.32 -3.34 18.04
C GLU A 271 1.43 -4.29 17.55
N GLY A 272 2.36 -3.79 16.75
CA GLY A 272 3.43 -4.58 16.15
C GLY A 272 3.01 -5.53 15.03
N LYS A 273 1.78 -5.44 14.54
CA LYS A 273 1.20 -6.33 13.51
C LYS A 273 1.39 -5.81 12.09
N THR A 274 1.96 -4.62 11.89
CA THR A 274 2.26 -4.01 10.59
C THR A 274 3.76 -3.79 10.46
N PHE A 275 4.29 -3.96 9.26
CA PHE A 275 5.70 -3.74 8.94
C PHE A 275 5.88 -2.46 8.13
N THR A 276 7.04 -1.79 8.24
CA THR A 276 7.36 -0.63 7.42
C THR A 276 8.70 -0.76 6.71
N ILE A 277 8.74 -0.29 5.46
CA ILE A 277 9.96 -0.15 4.67
C ILE A 277 10.32 1.32 4.64
N LEU A 278 11.51 1.65 5.14
CA LEU A 278 12.01 3.01 5.30
C LEU A 278 12.97 3.35 4.17
N ASP A 279 12.70 4.44 3.45
CA ASP A 279 13.51 4.87 2.33
C ASP A 279 14.82 5.55 2.78
N PRO A 280 15.94 5.30 2.10
CA PRO A 280 17.15 6.08 2.29
C PRO A 280 16.97 7.50 1.77
N PRO A 281 17.62 8.53 2.38
CA PRO A 281 17.69 9.84 1.76
C PRO A 281 18.31 9.78 0.36
N ALA A 282 17.89 10.68 -0.53
CA ALA A 282 18.39 10.73 -1.90
C ALA A 282 19.89 11.11 -1.94
N SER A 283 20.60 10.55 -2.89
CA SER A 283 22.00 10.87 -3.20
C SER A 283 23.00 10.60 -2.05
N TYR A 284 22.63 9.75 -1.08
CA TYR A 284 23.53 9.40 0.01
C TYR A 284 24.51 8.31 -0.39
N THR A 285 25.80 8.58 -0.14
CA THR A 285 26.85 7.55 -0.16
C THR A 285 26.65 6.57 1.00
N ALA A 286 27.32 5.42 0.95
CA ALA A 286 27.26 4.43 2.03
C ALA A 286 27.60 5.02 3.40
N ALA A 287 28.62 5.86 3.49
CA ALA A 287 29.05 6.51 4.74
C ALA A 287 27.97 7.48 5.26
N GLN A 288 27.36 8.28 4.39
CA GLN A 288 26.27 9.18 4.75
C GLN A 288 25.02 8.40 5.17
N MET A 289 24.70 7.31 4.47
CA MET A 289 23.58 6.44 4.84
C MET A 289 23.80 5.80 6.22
N ILE A 290 25.00 5.32 6.51
CA ILE A 290 25.34 4.78 7.83
C ILE A 290 25.18 5.85 8.92
N THR A 291 25.71 7.05 8.68
CA THR A 291 25.59 8.18 9.63
C THR A 291 24.14 8.55 9.87
N TYR A 292 23.36 8.63 8.80
CA TYR A 292 21.92 8.89 8.90
C TYR A 292 21.19 7.81 9.70
N TRP A 293 21.38 6.56 9.33
CA TRP A 293 20.69 5.41 9.91
C TRP A 293 21.02 5.18 11.39
N VAL A 294 22.33 5.29 11.74
CA VAL A 294 22.81 5.00 13.08
C VAL A 294 22.70 6.19 14.02
N THR A 295 22.95 7.41 13.51
CA THR A 295 23.14 8.60 14.37
C THR A 295 22.04 9.63 14.18
N THR A 296 21.74 10.05 12.94
CA THR A 296 20.83 11.19 12.70
C THR A 296 19.37 10.79 12.93
N ALA A 297 18.92 9.71 12.32
CA ALA A 297 17.59 9.18 12.52
C ALA A 297 17.51 8.18 13.68
N ALA A 298 18.66 7.63 14.11
CA ALA A 298 18.81 6.68 15.22
C ALA A 298 17.87 5.46 15.10
N LEU A 299 17.69 4.96 13.87
CA LEU A 299 16.78 3.86 13.56
C LEU A 299 17.45 2.49 13.70
N TYR A 300 18.79 2.44 13.64
CA TYR A 300 19.56 1.22 13.87
C TYR A 300 19.34 0.70 15.30
N GLY A 301 18.89 -0.54 15.40
CA GLY A 301 18.62 -1.16 16.70
C GLY A 301 17.27 -0.79 17.32
N LEU A 302 16.47 0.06 16.67
CA LEU A 302 15.23 0.59 17.23
C LEU A 302 14.10 -0.45 17.19
N SER A 303 13.82 -1.07 16.03
CA SER A 303 12.63 -1.86 15.82
C SER A 303 12.86 -3.14 15.02
N LEU A 304 12.07 -4.18 15.34
CA LEU A 304 11.92 -5.40 14.53
C LEU A 304 10.88 -5.21 13.41
N LYS A 305 10.11 -4.13 13.43
CA LYS A 305 8.98 -3.89 12.52
C LYS A 305 9.35 -2.99 11.34
N ALA A 306 10.63 -2.74 11.14
CA ALA A 306 11.13 -1.86 10.10
C ALA A 306 12.36 -2.45 9.41
N ALA A 307 12.51 -2.14 8.12
CA ALA A 307 13.73 -2.40 7.35
C ALA A 307 14.05 -1.22 6.44
N THR A 308 15.33 -1.06 6.08
CA THR A 308 15.78 -0.09 5.08
C THR A 308 16.65 -0.77 4.05
N TYR A 309 16.66 -0.20 2.84
CA TYR A 309 17.38 -0.74 1.68
C TYR A 309 18.16 0.38 1.00
N TRP A 310 19.35 0.09 0.55
CA TRP A 310 20.26 1.03 -0.10
C TRP A 310 21.12 0.30 -1.16
N PRO A 311 21.49 0.94 -2.28
CA PRO A 311 21.17 2.29 -2.75
C PRO A 311 19.74 2.44 -3.31
N ARG A 312 19.33 3.67 -3.66
CA ARG A 312 18.07 3.88 -4.38
C ARG A 312 18.14 3.27 -5.79
N PRO A 313 17.11 2.54 -6.23
CA PRO A 313 17.06 1.99 -7.56
C PRO A 313 16.76 3.06 -8.63
N ARG A 314 17.22 2.82 -9.85
CA ARG A 314 16.82 3.53 -11.05
C ARG A 314 15.89 2.65 -11.88
N ILE A 315 14.86 3.26 -12.41
CA ILE A 315 13.90 2.63 -13.33
C ILE A 315 13.94 3.34 -14.68
N SER A 316 13.39 2.72 -15.72
CA SER A 316 13.14 3.41 -16.97
C SER A 316 12.23 4.61 -16.74
N ASN A 317 12.54 5.76 -17.36
CA ASN A 317 11.74 6.97 -17.22
C ASN A 317 10.33 6.77 -17.80
N PRO A 318 9.28 6.78 -16.98
CA PRO A 318 7.92 6.54 -17.45
C PRO A 318 7.30 7.78 -18.12
N ASP A 319 7.83 8.98 -17.83
CA ASP A 319 7.30 10.25 -18.35
C ASP A 319 8.39 11.31 -18.45
N SER A 320 8.87 11.52 -19.68
CA SER A 320 9.93 12.50 -19.94
C SER A 320 9.45 13.95 -19.84
N ALA A 321 8.15 14.22 -19.89
CA ALA A 321 7.62 15.56 -19.71
C ALA A 321 7.71 16.01 -18.24
N ILE A 322 7.57 15.07 -17.32
CA ILE A 322 7.62 15.32 -15.86
C ILE A 322 9.06 15.21 -15.34
N TYR A 323 9.79 14.14 -15.72
CA TYR A 323 11.10 13.80 -15.15
C TYR A 323 12.29 14.20 -16.03
N GLY A 324 12.02 14.94 -17.13
CA GLY A 324 13.04 15.37 -18.07
C GLY A 324 13.46 14.29 -19.08
N ALA A 325 14.33 14.66 -20.02
CA ALA A 325 14.72 13.82 -21.16
C ALA A 325 15.65 12.64 -20.80
N GLY A 326 15.96 12.42 -19.52
CA GLY A 326 16.79 11.29 -19.07
C GLY A 326 16.12 9.94 -19.37
N LEU A 327 16.91 8.92 -19.70
CA LEU A 327 16.41 7.57 -19.95
C LEU A 327 15.94 6.85 -18.67
N THR A 328 16.39 7.31 -17.51
CA THR A 328 16.12 6.68 -16.22
C THR A 328 15.76 7.71 -15.15
N VAL A 329 14.99 7.28 -14.16
CA VAL A 329 14.62 8.05 -12.96
C VAL A 329 15.02 7.27 -11.73
N THR A 330 15.63 7.96 -10.74
CA THR A 330 15.91 7.38 -9.42
C THR A 330 14.65 7.43 -8.58
N VAL A 331 14.30 6.31 -7.94
CA VAL A 331 13.08 6.17 -7.15
C VAL A 331 13.38 5.69 -5.74
N PRO A 332 12.55 6.02 -4.74
CA PRO A 332 12.64 5.39 -3.42
C PRO A 332 12.32 3.90 -3.54
N PRO A 333 13.06 3.03 -2.82
CA PRO A 333 12.89 1.58 -2.92
C PRO A 333 11.60 1.03 -2.33
N SER A 334 10.94 1.76 -1.42
CA SER A 334 9.85 1.24 -0.59
C SER A 334 8.65 0.73 -1.39
N GLY A 335 8.21 1.47 -2.42
CA GLY A 335 7.08 1.05 -3.26
C GLY A 335 7.37 -0.21 -4.07
N LEU A 336 8.55 -0.26 -4.67
CA LEU A 336 9.05 -1.41 -5.43
C LEU A 336 9.18 -2.65 -4.54
N LEU A 337 9.77 -2.50 -3.36
CA LEU A 337 9.97 -3.61 -2.42
C LEU A 337 8.66 -4.09 -1.80
N ALA A 338 7.70 -3.21 -1.58
CA ALA A 338 6.35 -3.62 -1.17
C ALA A 338 5.68 -4.49 -2.27
N GLY A 339 5.87 -4.14 -3.55
CA GLY A 339 5.45 -4.97 -4.69
C GLY A 339 6.17 -6.32 -4.74
N LEU A 340 7.48 -6.33 -4.49
CA LEU A 340 8.26 -7.57 -4.37
C LEU A 340 7.74 -8.46 -3.23
N CYS A 341 7.48 -7.92 -2.05
CA CYS A 341 6.90 -8.69 -0.93
C CYS A 341 5.55 -9.32 -1.32
N ALA A 342 4.70 -8.55 -2.02
CA ALA A 342 3.42 -9.05 -2.50
C ALA A 342 3.57 -10.20 -3.50
N ARG A 343 4.49 -10.07 -4.46
CA ARG A 343 4.80 -11.13 -5.43
C ARG A 343 5.35 -12.38 -4.76
N VAL A 344 6.33 -12.23 -3.89
CA VAL A 344 6.97 -13.35 -3.19
C VAL A 344 5.96 -14.12 -2.35
N ALA A 345 5.07 -13.43 -1.67
CA ALA A 345 4.02 -14.06 -0.88
C ALA A 345 2.99 -14.82 -1.75
N ALA A 346 2.72 -14.34 -2.96
CA ALA A 346 1.80 -15.00 -3.88
C ALA A 346 2.42 -16.19 -4.62
N GLU A 347 3.68 -16.07 -5.06
CA GLU A 347 4.35 -17.07 -5.89
C GLU A 347 5.07 -18.17 -5.06
N SER A 348 5.44 -17.87 -3.80
CA SER A 348 6.12 -18.84 -2.94
C SER A 348 5.15 -19.73 -2.17
N PRO A 349 5.39 -21.04 -2.06
CA PRO A 349 4.59 -21.91 -1.21
C PRO A 349 4.64 -21.52 0.29
N LYS A 350 5.70 -20.82 0.72
CA LYS A 350 5.81 -20.31 2.09
C LYS A 350 4.95 -19.06 2.34
N GLY A 351 4.28 -18.52 1.32
CA GLY A 351 3.45 -17.34 1.47
C GLY A 351 4.20 -16.16 2.07
N LYS A 352 3.60 -15.52 3.07
CA LYS A 352 4.17 -14.35 3.76
C LYS A 352 5.42 -14.65 4.62
N PHE A 353 5.80 -15.92 4.81
CA PHE A 353 7.09 -16.30 5.43
C PHE A 353 8.25 -16.36 4.44
N ALA A 354 7.99 -16.21 3.16
CA ALA A 354 9.04 -16.22 2.16
C ALA A 354 9.89 -14.95 2.25
N GLN A 355 11.21 -15.12 2.08
CA GLN A 355 12.15 -13.99 2.10
C GLN A 355 12.10 -13.23 0.78
N PRO A 356 11.84 -11.91 0.77
CA PRO A 356 11.83 -11.09 -0.43
C PRO A 356 13.26 -10.69 -0.84
N ALA A 357 14.16 -11.66 -0.96
CA ALA A 357 15.58 -11.44 -1.23
C ALA A 357 16.18 -12.60 -2.03
N GLY A 358 17.38 -12.37 -2.58
CA GLY A 358 18.15 -13.35 -3.33
C GLY A 358 17.81 -13.41 -4.82
N LEU A 359 18.62 -14.16 -5.56
CA LEU A 359 18.53 -14.30 -7.01
C LEU A 359 17.25 -14.98 -7.51
N SER A 360 16.55 -15.72 -6.64
CA SER A 360 15.26 -16.34 -6.97
C SER A 360 14.16 -15.30 -7.18
N TRP A 361 14.35 -14.09 -6.66
CA TRP A 361 13.38 -13.00 -6.70
C TRP A 361 13.99 -11.74 -7.34
N PRO A 362 14.33 -11.77 -8.63
CA PRO A 362 14.90 -10.61 -9.31
C PRO A 362 13.92 -9.45 -9.35
N LEU A 363 14.45 -8.24 -9.25
CA LEU A 363 13.70 -6.99 -9.41
C LEU A 363 13.41 -6.78 -10.91
N ARG A 364 12.14 -6.57 -11.25
CA ARG A 364 11.68 -6.53 -12.66
C ARG A 364 11.81 -5.14 -13.29
N SER A 365 11.59 -4.09 -12.51
CA SER A 365 11.55 -2.70 -13.00
C SER A 365 12.89 -1.97 -12.90
N VAL A 366 13.88 -2.53 -12.23
CA VAL A 366 15.17 -1.88 -11.97
C VAL A 366 16.10 -2.02 -13.16
N VAL A 367 16.70 -0.88 -13.57
CA VAL A 367 17.66 -0.80 -14.68
C VAL A 367 19.03 -0.28 -14.22
N GLY A 368 19.18 0.16 -12.97
CA GLY A 368 20.41 0.67 -12.38
C GLY A 368 20.22 1.10 -10.94
N PHE A 369 21.26 1.71 -10.38
CA PHE A 369 21.24 2.28 -9.03
C PHE A 369 21.76 3.72 -9.03
N GLU A 370 21.33 4.49 -8.02
CA GLU A 370 21.83 5.82 -7.77
C GLU A 370 23.35 5.77 -7.46
N GLY A 371 24.12 6.67 -8.07
CA GLY A 371 25.58 6.71 -7.90
C GLY A 371 26.37 5.73 -8.78
N GLU A 372 25.71 4.95 -9.64
CA GLU A 372 26.39 4.24 -10.74
C GLU A 372 26.76 5.25 -11.84
N ASP A 373 28.04 5.21 -12.27
CA ASP A 373 28.45 5.93 -13.46
C ASP A 373 27.69 5.40 -14.68
N ASP A 374 27.23 6.30 -15.54
CA ASP A 374 26.52 5.98 -16.80
C ASP A 374 27.34 5.08 -17.75
N ASP A 375 28.61 4.89 -17.47
CA ASP A 375 29.59 4.18 -18.29
C ASP A 375 29.46 2.65 -18.24
N ARG A 376 28.37 2.09 -17.72
CA ARG A 376 27.97 0.66 -17.75
C ARG A 376 29.09 -0.39 -17.58
N LYS A 377 30.33 0.04 -17.41
CA LYS A 377 31.53 -0.80 -17.40
C LYS A 377 31.84 -1.38 -16.02
N GLN A 378 31.24 -0.80 -14.97
CA GLN A 378 31.38 -1.27 -13.60
C GLN A 378 30.01 -1.41 -12.94
N PRO A 379 29.25 -2.48 -13.23
CA PRO A 379 27.89 -2.64 -12.72
C PRO A 379 27.79 -2.80 -11.19
N HIS A 380 28.90 -2.73 -10.48
CA HIS A 380 28.99 -2.96 -9.02
C HIS A 380 29.60 -1.80 -8.25
N ALA A 381 29.88 -0.64 -8.87
CA ALA A 381 30.63 0.46 -8.27
C ALA A 381 30.03 0.95 -6.94
N VAL A 382 28.71 0.93 -6.82
CA VAL A 382 28.00 1.41 -5.61
C VAL A 382 27.90 0.33 -4.53
N CYS A 383 27.77 -0.94 -4.90
CA CYS A 383 27.55 -2.04 -3.97
C CYS A 383 28.58 -3.16 -4.07
N VAL A 384 29.86 -2.79 -4.25
CA VAL A 384 30.99 -3.73 -4.19
C VAL A 384 31.11 -4.35 -2.79
N LYS A 385 31.86 -5.46 -2.69
CA LYS A 385 32.03 -6.19 -1.43
C LYS A 385 32.46 -5.28 -0.28
N THR A 386 33.43 -4.40 -0.50
CA THR A 386 33.92 -3.45 0.53
C THR A 386 32.83 -2.51 1.04
N THR A 387 31.93 -2.05 0.17
CA THR A 387 30.78 -1.21 0.56
C THR A 387 29.74 -2.03 1.34
N ARG A 388 29.46 -3.26 0.92
CA ARG A 388 28.55 -4.16 1.63
C ARG A 388 29.06 -4.52 3.02
N ASP A 389 30.34 -4.78 3.16
CA ASP A 389 30.98 -5.07 4.46
C ASP A 389 30.84 -3.89 5.46
N LEU A 390 30.57 -2.66 4.97
CA LEU A 390 30.27 -1.51 5.83
C LEU A 390 28.78 -1.41 6.19
N VAL A 391 27.86 -1.60 5.22
CA VAL A 391 26.43 -1.38 5.43
C VAL A 391 25.71 -2.58 6.05
N PHE A 392 26.10 -3.79 5.70
CA PHE A 392 25.48 -5.03 6.14
C PHE A 392 25.48 -5.22 7.68
N PRO A 393 26.60 -4.97 8.41
CA PRO A 393 26.62 -5.04 9.87
C PRO A 393 25.73 -3.99 10.55
N LYS A 394 25.34 -2.94 9.81
CA LYS A 394 24.41 -1.90 10.28
C LYS A 394 22.96 -2.18 9.90
N ARG A 395 22.67 -3.40 9.40
CA ARG A 395 21.34 -3.84 8.98
C ARG A 395 20.69 -2.92 7.94
N ILE A 396 21.52 -2.33 7.10
CA ILE A 396 21.11 -1.68 5.87
C ILE A 396 21.18 -2.74 4.77
N ASN A 397 20.03 -3.10 4.20
CA ASN A 397 19.93 -4.18 3.23
C ASN A 397 20.41 -3.69 1.85
N PRO A 398 21.47 -4.29 1.28
CA PRO A 398 21.96 -3.86 -0.02
C PRO A 398 21.03 -4.28 -1.16
N LEU A 399 20.85 -3.37 -2.13
CA LEU A 399 20.34 -3.70 -3.46
C LEU A 399 21.54 -3.90 -4.39
N ARG A 400 21.47 -4.91 -5.24
CA ARG A 400 22.63 -5.37 -5.99
C ARG A 400 22.27 -5.84 -7.40
N LYS A 401 23.23 -5.74 -8.32
CA LYS A 401 23.20 -6.41 -9.62
C LYS A 401 24.08 -7.66 -9.57
N ASP A 402 23.55 -8.78 -10.04
CA ASP A 402 24.35 -9.99 -10.22
C ASP A 402 25.28 -9.87 -11.44
N VAL A 403 26.36 -10.63 -11.42
CA VAL A 403 27.29 -10.73 -12.56
C VAL A 403 26.62 -11.29 -13.83
N THR A 404 25.56 -12.08 -13.68
CA THR A 404 24.77 -12.64 -14.77
C THR A 404 23.68 -11.70 -15.29
N GLY A 405 23.46 -10.55 -14.64
CA GLY A 405 22.62 -9.48 -15.13
C GLY A 405 21.45 -9.03 -14.27
N PRO A 406 20.71 -9.89 -13.51
CA PRO A 406 19.55 -9.45 -12.76
C PRO A 406 19.90 -8.57 -11.56
N TYR A 407 18.99 -7.64 -11.26
CA TYR A 407 19.00 -6.84 -10.04
C TYR A 407 18.23 -7.58 -8.95
N TYR A 408 18.69 -7.55 -7.71
CA TYR A 408 18.07 -8.27 -6.61
C TYR A 408 18.36 -7.63 -5.25
N VAL A 409 17.66 -8.07 -4.22
CA VAL A 409 17.88 -7.71 -2.83
C VAL A 409 18.94 -8.65 -2.23
N ASP A 410 20.06 -8.12 -1.75
CA ASP A 410 21.18 -8.89 -1.16
C ASP A 410 21.19 -8.81 0.38
N GLY A 411 20.09 -8.49 1.01
CA GLY A 411 19.94 -8.43 2.46
C GLY A 411 18.48 -8.49 2.87
N GLU A 412 18.23 -9.07 4.03
CA GLU A 412 16.87 -9.33 4.51
C GLU A 412 16.72 -9.05 6.02
N PHE A 413 17.57 -8.20 6.57
CA PHE A 413 17.52 -7.86 7.98
C PHE A 413 16.49 -6.79 8.30
N VAL A 414 15.82 -6.96 9.44
CA VAL A 414 15.09 -5.89 10.09
C VAL A 414 16.05 -4.93 10.81
N ALA A 415 15.58 -3.72 11.15
CA ALA A 415 16.42 -2.66 11.72
C ALA A 415 17.12 -3.03 13.04
N LYS A 416 16.54 -3.92 13.84
CA LYS A 416 17.06 -4.37 15.14
C LYS A 416 17.65 -5.78 15.06
N ALA A 417 18.79 -5.99 15.72
CA ALA A 417 19.28 -7.33 15.98
C ALA A 417 18.33 -8.04 16.94
N GLY A 418 17.80 -9.17 16.51
CA GLY A 418 16.89 -9.97 17.33
C GLY A 418 17.59 -10.64 18.49
N ALA A 419 16.88 -10.82 19.61
CA ALA A 419 17.24 -11.78 20.64
C ALA A 419 16.85 -13.20 20.20
N THR A 420 17.20 -14.23 20.97
CA THR A 420 16.97 -15.64 20.61
C THR A 420 15.51 -16.00 20.28
N LYS A 421 14.54 -15.19 20.74
CA LYS A 421 13.09 -15.38 20.50
C LYS A 421 12.49 -14.39 19.50
N ASP A 422 13.30 -13.54 18.87
CA ASP A 422 12.84 -12.55 17.92
C ASP A 422 12.95 -13.08 16.48
N PHE A 423 12.25 -12.43 15.56
CA PHE A 423 12.27 -12.70 14.13
C PHE A 423 13.19 -11.68 13.43
N PRO A 424 14.48 -12.00 13.21
CA PRO A 424 15.47 -11.02 12.78
C PRO A 424 15.48 -10.72 11.28
N THR A 425 14.70 -11.45 10.48
CA THR A 425 14.60 -11.24 9.04
C THR A 425 13.22 -10.73 8.63
N VAL A 426 13.15 -10.07 7.47
CA VAL A 426 11.93 -9.45 6.97
C VAL A 426 10.82 -10.49 6.75
N GLY A 427 11.14 -11.63 6.10
CA GLY A 427 10.15 -12.67 5.85
C GLY A 427 9.65 -13.34 7.13
N GLU A 428 10.54 -13.65 8.09
CA GLU A 428 10.12 -14.18 9.39
C GLU A 428 9.22 -13.22 10.14
N GLN A 429 9.57 -11.93 10.13
CA GLN A 429 8.83 -10.90 10.85
C GLN A 429 7.43 -10.68 10.23
N ILE A 430 7.34 -10.57 8.90
CA ILE A 430 6.05 -10.43 8.20
C ILE A 430 5.21 -11.70 8.39
N GLY A 431 5.82 -12.88 8.33
CA GLY A 431 5.14 -14.15 8.58
C GLY A 431 4.58 -14.27 10.00
N ALA A 432 5.36 -13.88 11.01
CA ALA A 432 4.90 -13.86 12.40
C ALA A 432 3.75 -12.85 12.62
N GLN A 433 3.83 -11.67 12.00
CA GLN A 433 2.76 -10.66 12.02
C GLN A 433 1.48 -11.17 11.34
N TYR A 434 1.65 -11.90 10.25
CA TYR A 434 0.54 -12.55 9.57
C TYR A 434 -0.17 -13.56 10.49
N VAL A 435 0.58 -14.46 11.15
CA VAL A 435 0.01 -15.40 12.12
C VAL A 435 -0.73 -14.66 13.24
N ALA A 436 -0.12 -13.61 13.80
CA ALA A 436 -0.74 -12.83 14.87
C ALA A 436 -2.10 -12.23 14.45
N LYS A 437 -2.19 -11.66 13.24
CA LYS A 437 -3.43 -11.08 12.72
C LYS A 437 -4.52 -12.12 12.45
N GLU A 438 -4.17 -13.22 11.80
CA GLU A 438 -5.15 -14.26 11.46
C GLU A 438 -5.67 -14.97 12.71
N VAL A 439 -4.80 -15.21 13.69
CA VAL A 439 -5.21 -15.79 14.98
C VAL A 439 -6.12 -14.84 15.75
N GLU A 440 -5.80 -13.53 15.78
CA GLU A 440 -6.65 -12.53 16.45
C GLU A 440 -8.05 -12.50 15.85
N ILE A 441 -8.16 -12.44 14.52
CA ILE A 441 -9.45 -12.42 13.81
C ILE A 441 -10.23 -13.70 14.07
N ALA A 442 -9.57 -14.86 14.04
CA ALA A 442 -10.23 -16.13 14.26
C ALA A 442 -10.70 -16.30 15.72
N LEU A 443 -9.90 -15.82 16.66
CA LEU A 443 -10.23 -15.93 18.08
C LEU A 443 -11.17 -14.83 18.60
N ASP A 444 -11.51 -13.82 17.78
CA ASP A 444 -12.49 -12.79 18.19
C ASP A 444 -13.87 -13.41 18.50
N VAL A 445 -14.20 -14.54 17.88
CA VAL A 445 -15.44 -15.28 18.12
C VAL A 445 -15.55 -15.83 19.56
N VAL A 446 -14.42 -16.04 20.26
CA VAL A 446 -14.44 -16.52 21.66
C VAL A 446 -14.76 -15.41 22.67
N ARG A 447 -14.81 -14.15 22.22
CA ARG A 447 -15.31 -13.06 23.08
C ARG A 447 -16.71 -13.39 23.59
N HIS A 448 -16.92 -13.15 24.86
CA HIS A 448 -18.18 -13.43 25.55
C HIS A 448 -18.56 -14.92 25.69
N MET A 449 -17.70 -15.85 25.27
CA MET A 449 -17.84 -17.26 25.62
C MET A 449 -17.31 -17.53 27.04
N ASP A 450 -17.74 -18.62 27.62
CA ASP A 450 -17.22 -19.06 28.93
C ASP A 450 -15.73 -19.43 28.80
N ASN A 451 -14.90 -18.95 29.71
CA ASN A 451 -13.48 -19.29 29.75
C ASN A 451 -13.28 -20.63 30.50
N ASP A 452 -13.78 -21.68 29.90
CA ASP A 452 -13.66 -23.06 30.39
C ASP A 452 -12.61 -23.86 29.62
N GLU A 453 -12.41 -25.11 30.03
CA GLU A 453 -11.45 -26.01 29.37
C GLU A 453 -11.84 -26.32 27.90
N VAL A 454 -13.16 -26.43 27.65
CA VAL A 454 -13.68 -26.78 26.32
C VAL A 454 -13.42 -25.66 25.32
N THR A 455 -13.72 -24.42 25.70
CA THR A 455 -13.48 -23.23 24.87
C THR A 455 -11.98 -23.03 24.60
N ARG A 456 -11.13 -23.22 25.62
CA ARG A 456 -9.67 -23.14 25.46
C ARG A 456 -9.10 -24.20 24.52
N GLU A 457 -9.61 -25.43 24.61
CA GLU A 457 -9.19 -26.51 23.72
C GLU A 457 -9.66 -26.29 22.28
N GLN A 458 -10.87 -25.77 22.07
CA GLN A 458 -11.35 -25.38 20.74
C GLN A 458 -10.48 -24.28 20.13
N ALA A 459 -10.14 -23.24 20.91
CA ALA A 459 -9.22 -22.18 20.48
C ALA A 459 -7.85 -22.75 20.07
N ARG A 460 -7.30 -23.67 20.90
CA ARG A 460 -6.04 -24.36 20.61
C ARG A 460 -6.11 -25.14 19.29
N GLN A 461 -7.18 -25.90 19.07
CA GLN A 461 -7.34 -26.72 17.87
C GLN A 461 -7.45 -25.90 16.57
N VAL A 462 -8.14 -24.76 16.60
CA VAL A 462 -8.24 -23.86 15.45
C VAL A 462 -6.88 -23.29 15.07
N VAL A 463 -6.11 -22.86 16.06
CA VAL A 463 -4.75 -22.35 15.83
C VAL A 463 -3.81 -23.47 15.37
N ASP A 464 -3.90 -24.65 15.98
CA ASP A 464 -3.09 -25.82 15.60
C ASP A 464 -3.34 -26.23 14.14
N LEU A 465 -4.60 -26.28 13.71
CA LEU A 465 -4.95 -26.60 12.33
C LEU A 465 -4.32 -25.61 11.32
N PHE A 466 -4.41 -24.32 11.62
CA PHE A 466 -3.82 -23.28 10.79
C PHE A 466 -2.28 -23.40 10.70
N LEU A 467 -1.61 -23.63 11.83
CA LEU A 467 -0.17 -23.78 11.85
C LEU A 467 0.31 -25.08 11.20
N ARG A 468 -0.49 -26.15 11.19
CA ARG A 468 -0.23 -27.37 10.42
C ARG A 468 -0.19 -27.10 8.92
N ASP A 469 -1.12 -26.30 8.40
CA ASP A 469 -1.11 -25.92 6.98
C ASP A 469 0.16 -25.12 6.63
N LEU A 470 0.57 -24.19 7.48
CA LEU A 470 1.82 -23.45 7.30
C LEU A 470 3.05 -24.38 7.38
N THR A 471 3.02 -25.37 8.26
CA THR A 471 4.07 -26.39 8.38
C THR A 471 4.19 -27.22 7.10
N ALA A 472 3.07 -27.67 6.55
CA ALA A 472 3.01 -28.44 5.30
C ALA A 472 3.58 -27.63 4.11
N ASN A 473 3.35 -26.31 4.10
CA ASN A 473 3.88 -25.38 3.10
C ASN A 473 5.38 -25.03 3.30
N GLY A 474 6.02 -25.56 4.36
CA GLY A 474 7.46 -25.39 4.62
C GLY A 474 7.83 -24.04 5.21
N CYS A 475 6.90 -23.38 5.91
CA CYS A 475 7.14 -22.10 6.59
C CYS A 475 8.09 -22.24 7.79
N PHE A 476 8.22 -23.42 8.38
CA PHE A 476 8.99 -23.71 9.59
C PHE A 476 10.16 -24.67 9.34
N LYS A 477 11.09 -24.76 10.29
CA LYS A 477 12.30 -25.58 10.22
C LYS A 477 12.02 -27.08 10.05
N SER A 478 10.91 -27.56 10.57
CA SER A 478 10.52 -28.96 10.51
C SER A 478 9.17 -29.11 9.79
N LYS A 479 9.00 -30.24 9.10
CA LYS A 479 7.70 -30.68 8.60
C LYS A 479 6.88 -31.44 9.64
N ASP A 480 7.50 -31.79 10.78
CA ASP A 480 6.82 -32.37 11.92
C ASP A 480 6.22 -31.23 12.79
N PRO A 481 4.88 -31.14 12.92
CA PRO A 481 4.23 -30.12 13.71
C PRO A 481 4.74 -30.01 15.15
N SER A 482 5.12 -31.13 15.78
CA SER A 482 5.63 -31.17 17.15
C SER A 482 6.99 -30.46 17.34
N LEU A 483 7.74 -30.27 16.22
CA LEU A 483 9.02 -29.57 16.17
C LEU A 483 8.94 -28.22 15.48
N ALA A 484 7.82 -27.93 14.81
CA ALA A 484 7.63 -26.73 14.01
C ALA A 484 7.07 -25.55 14.83
N TYR A 485 6.19 -25.85 15.80
CA TYR A 485 5.54 -24.81 16.61
C TYR A 485 5.04 -25.37 17.95
N VAL A 486 4.68 -24.46 18.85
CA VAL A 486 4.02 -24.76 20.12
C VAL A 486 2.76 -23.90 20.25
N VAL A 487 1.63 -24.50 20.63
CA VAL A 487 0.37 -23.80 20.93
C VAL A 487 -0.09 -24.20 22.30
N ASP A 488 -0.21 -23.25 23.21
CA ASP A 488 -0.64 -23.48 24.60
C ASP A 488 -1.72 -22.48 25.01
N PHE A 489 -2.89 -23.00 25.38
CA PHE A 489 -4.01 -22.29 26.00
C PHE A 489 -4.40 -22.92 27.35
N GLY A 490 -3.52 -23.75 27.91
CA GLY A 490 -3.79 -24.56 29.07
C GLY A 490 -3.96 -23.79 30.38
N ALA A 491 -4.31 -24.54 31.43
CA ALA A 491 -4.57 -24.03 32.76
C ALA A 491 -3.34 -23.32 33.39
N GLY A 492 -2.14 -23.67 32.97
CA GLY A 492 -0.90 -23.02 33.43
C GLY A 492 -0.84 -21.53 33.07
N LEU A 493 -1.35 -21.15 31.89
CA LEU A 493 -1.48 -19.77 31.46
C LEU A 493 -2.78 -19.11 31.93
N ASN A 494 -3.85 -19.88 32.04
CA ASN A 494 -5.19 -19.45 32.41
C ASN A 494 -5.52 -19.85 33.87
N THR A 495 -4.73 -19.31 34.79
CA THR A 495 -4.93 -19.49 36.20
C THR A 495 -6.27 -18.92 36.68
N PRO A 496 -6.83 -19.36 37.81
CA PRO A 496 -8.09 -18.79 38.35
C PRO A 496 -8.09 -17.25 38.45
N ASP A 497 -6.92 -16.64 38.70
CA ASP A 497 -6.81 -15.18 38.78
C ASP A 497 -6.88 -14.51 37.39
N VAL A 498 -6.36 -15.15 36.35
CA VAL A 498 -6.49 -14.68 34.96
C VAL A 498 -7.94 -14.77 34.51
N VAL A 499 -8.60 -15.90 34.80
CA VAL A 499 -10.01 -16.12 34.46
C VAL A 499 -10.92 -15.13 35.17
N ARG A 500 -10.70 -14.85 36.48
CA ARG A 500 -11.44 -13.82 37.22
C ARG A 500 -11.26 -12.41 36.67
N GLN A 501 -10.16 -12.13 35.96
CA GLN A 501 -9.92 -10.87 35.24
C GLN A 501 -10.57 -10.85 33.85
N TYR A 502 -11.41 -11.84 33.53
CA TYR A 502 -12.07 -12.00 32.23
C TYR A 502 -11.08 -12.06 31.05
N LYS A 503 -9.90 -12.68 31.25
CA LYS A 503 -8.82 -12.78 30.25
C LYS A 503 -8.62 -14.22 29.80
N LEU A 504 -8.47 -14.42 28.50
CA LEU A 504 -7.91 -15.62 27.92
C LEU A 504 -6.44 -15.35 27.54
N LYS A 505 -5.54 -16.22 27.96
CA LYS A 505 -4.12 -16.18 27.58
C LYS A 505 -3.77 -17.38 26.74
N GLY A 506 -3.09 -17.13 25.63
CA GLY A 506 -2.49 -18.14 24.78
C GLY A 506 -1.01 -17.87 24.55
N TYR A 507 -0.24 -18.90 24.27
CA TYR A 507 1.15 -18.81 23.83
C TYR A 507 1.31 -19.57 22.50
N ILE A 508 1.92 -18.91 21.51
CA ILE A 508 2.24 -19.49 20.22
C ILE A 508 3.74 -19.28 20.01
N GLY A 509 4.49 -20.37 19.91
CA GLY A 509 5.92 -20.37 19.58
C GLY A 509 6.12 -20.94 18.19
N LEU A 510 6.87 -20.24 17.33
CA LEU A 510 7.13 -20.61 15.93
C LEU A 510 8.63 -20.90 15.74
N ALA A 511 8.98 -22.04 15.17
CA ALA A 511 10.34 -22.38 14.77
C ALA A 511 10.54 -22.03 13.28
N THR A 512 10.77 -20.75 12.98
CA THR A 512 10.94 -20.22 11.62
C THR A 512 12.24 -20.67 10.97
N ASN A 513 12.32 -20.64 9.64
CA ASN A 513 13.50 -20.99 8.88
C ASN A 513 14.54 -19.86 8.91
N ASP A 514 15.79 -20.18 9.28
CA ASP A 514 16.92 -19.25 9.12
C ASP A 514 17.41 -19.30 7.66
N PRO A 515 17.61 -18.14 7.01
CA PRO A 515 18.21 -18.09 5.68
C PRO A 515 19.72 -18.35 5.72
N ILE A 516 20.28 -18.86 4.63
CA ILE A 516 21.72 -18.96 4.45
C ILE A 516 22.24 -17.64 3.91
N LEU A 517 22.93 -16.86 4.75
CA LEU A 517 23.53 -15.56 4.39
C LEU A 517 25.02 -15.65 4.10
N TYR A 518 25.69 -16.63 4.64
CA TYR A 518 27.14 -16.85 4.52
C TYR A 518 27.40 -18.28 4.12
N GLY A 519 28.25 -18.48 3.12
CA GLY A 519 28.73 -19.79 2.69
C GLY A 519 30.27 -19.79 2.69
N ASP A 520 30.87 -20.77 3.33
CA ASP A 520 32.29 -21.06 3.24
C ASP A 520 32.44 -22.46 2.61
N ILE A 521 33.04 -22.51 1.43
CA ILE A 521 33.24 -23.74 0.68
C ILE A 521 34.72 -23.91 0.42
N GLU A 522 35.31 -24.91 1.04
CA GLU A 522 36.68 -25.30 0.79
C GLU A 522 36.76 -26.26 -0.41
N ILE A 523 37.59 -25.92 -1.40
CA ILE A 523 37.88 -26.81 -2.52
C ILE A 523 39.33 -27.24 -2.36
N SER A 524 39.54 -28.51 -2.05
CA SER A 524 40.86 -29.13 -1.95
C SER A 524 41.04 -30.25 -2.98
N LYS A 525 42.28 -30.52 -3.36
CA LYS A 525 42.56 -31.70 -4.20
C LYS A 525 42.39 -32.96 -3.34
N ASP A 526 41.41 -33.76 -3.70
CA ASP A 526 41.17 -35.04 -3.04
C ASP A 526 41.22 -36.21 -4.05
N THR A 527 42.13 -37.12 -3.85
CA THR A 527 42.33 -38.27 -4.75
C THR A 527 41.48 -39.48 -4.39
N ARG A 528 40.72 -39.47 -3.28
CA ARG A 528 39.91 -40.59 -2.81
C ARG A 528 38.91 -41.11 -3.81
N ALA A 529 38.28 -40.18 -4.57
CA ALA A 529 37.33 -40.56 -5.62
C ALA A 529 38.03 -41.29 -6.79
N TYR A 530 39.23 -40.87 -7.15
CA TYR A 530 40.07 -41.53 -8.16
C TYR A 530 40.56 -42.85 -7.66
N ASP A 531 41.12 -42.92 -6.42
CA ASP A 531 41.63 -44.15 -5.82
C ASP A 531 40.53 -45.19 -5.67
N ALA A 532 39.30 -44.80 -5.32
CA ALA A 532 38.14 -45.70 -5.29
C ALA A 532 37.72 -46.24 -6.68
N SER A 533 37.98 -45.47 -7.77
CA SER A 533 37.68 -45.88 -9.15
C SER A 533 38.73 -46.86 -9.75
N VAL A 534 39.91 -46.90 -9.14
CA VAL A 534 41.04 -47.74 -9.60
C VAL A 534 41.24 -48.98 -8.72
N ALA A 535 40.51 -49.10 -7.62
CA ALA A 535 40.53 -50.34 -6.82
C ALA A 535 39.88 -51.52 -7.61
N PRO A 536 40.58 -52.66 -7.70
CA PRO A 536 40.14 -53.80 -8.52
C PRO A 536 38.86 -54.46 -8.04
#